data_080dc088e2bb52dc780c7ab848a12815
#
_entry.id   080dc088e2bb52dc780c7ab848a12815
#
_cell.length_a   1.000
_cell.length_b   1.000
_cell.length_c   1.000
_cell.angle_alpha   90.00
_cell.angle_beta   90.00
_cell.angle_gamma   90.00
#
_symmetry.space_group_name_H-M   'P 1'
#
loop_
_entity.id
_entity.type
_entity.pdbx_description
1 polymer ?
#
loop_
_entity_poly.entity_id
_entity_poly.type
_entity_poly.pdbx_seq_one_letter_code
_entity_poly.pdbx_strand_id
1 'polypeptide(L)'
;MNFFYILSGPLGYVMEWIYKLLPNYGWDIILFTLLINIVKIPLQTSQQKSMAKMSAFQPMIAEIQTKYKDKPEKQQAELMKLQQDFGYKPTAGCMPMLLNFLVMFGVIGVVYNPLERIFHISAAALASAGEAMTAAGISFTAITRDTNIIAEVVAGNSGVLGCFTAQQIATITEFSQHMNFFGIDLTRIPKLGLSLDIVLPLLSVITMFLSTHISMKASGQQMQGSMKLTMYMMPLMYLFFCFTYPLAFSLYYVISNIVMTAQTQVMRKFYDPEKMRKEVEAEIAAKRKQEKRGVKNTTITVTDPKTGKSVEKNLSASEMNKRRLEYARQLDAERYKDERTVPLSELDKQDKQ
;
A
#
# COMPACT_ATOMS: atom_id res chain seq x y z
N MET A 1 21.50 -8.57 -2.94
CA MET A 1 20.59 -7.94 -3.93
C MET A 1 19.28 -7.61 -3.22
N ASN A 2 18.99 -6.33 -3.05
CA ASN A 2 17.78 -5.93 -2.36
C ASN A 2 16.57 -6.19 -3.24
N PHE A 3 15.58 -6.92 -2.75
CA PHE A 3 14.31 -7.24 -3.43
C PHE A 3 13.67 -6.02 -4.12
N PHE A 4 13.80 -4.86 -3.52
CA PHE A 4 13.27 -3.59 -4.04
C PHE A 4 13.89 -3.15 -5.38
N TYR A 5 15.11 -3.59 -5.71
CA TYR A 5 15.78 -3.25 -6.96
C TYR A 5 15.52 -4.25 -8.10
N ILE A 6 14.78 -5.35 -7.84
CA ILE A 6 14.47 -6.33 -8.89
C ILE A 6 13.69 -5.68 -10.05
N LEU A 7 12.75 -4.79 -9.72
CA LEU A 7 11.96 -4.06 -10.72
C LEU A 7 12.76 -2.99 -11.45
N SER A 8 13.85 -2.48 -10.89
CA SER A 8 14.62 -1.41 -11.53
C SER A 8 15.35 -1.88 -12.79
N GLY A 9 15.68 -3.17 -12.90
CA GLY A 9 16.28 -3.74 -14.12
C GLY A 9 15.36 -3.59 -15.35
N PRO A 10 14.21 -4.26 -15.37
CA PRO A 10 13.23 -4.13 -16.46
C PRO A 10 12.80 -2.68 -16.73
N LEU A 11 12.62 -1.89 -15.67
CA LEU A 11 12.24 -0.48 -15.79
C LEU A 11 13.37 0.37 -16.39
N GLY A 12 14.63 0.02 -16.14
CA GLY A 12 15.79 0.66 -16.72
C GLY A 12 15.83 0.51 -18.24
N TYR A 13 15.57 -0.69 -18.78
CA TYR A 13 15.47 -0.91 -20.23
C TYR A 13 14.36 -0.09 -20.87
N VAL A 14 13.22 0.07 -20.19
CA VAL A 14 12.15 0.92 -20.70
C VAL A 14 12.58 2.38 -20.74
N MET A 15 13.27 2.86 -19.70
CA MET A 15 13.79 4.22 -19.65
C MET A 15 14.87 4.47 -20.71
N GLU A 16 15.79 3.51 -20.90
CA GLU A 16 16.79 3.53 -21.99
C GLU A 16 16.15 3.68 -23.37
N TRP A 17 15.10 2.90 -23.63
CA TRP A 17 14.38 2.97 -24.90
C TRP A 17 13.74 4.34 -25.12
N ILE A 18 13.13 4.93 -24.08
CA ILE A 18 12.56 6.28 -24.15
C ILE A 18 13.67 7.31 -24.38
N TYR A 19 14.78 7.23 -23.65
CA TYR A 19 15.91 8.15 -23.77
C TYR A 19 16.51 8.17 -25.18
N LYS A 20 16.56 7.00 -25.84
CA LYS A 20 17.02 6.92 -27.27
C LYS A 20 16.07 7.63 -28.23
N LEU A 21 14.78 7.76 -27.89
CA LEU A 21 13.79 8.49 -28.69
C LEU A 21 13.84 9.99 -28.45
N LEU A 22 14.03 10.39 -27.23
CA LEU A 22 13.99 11.78 -26.79
C LEU A 22 15.11 12.02 -25.76
N PRO A 23 16.31 12.45 -26.21
CA PRO A 23 17.45 12.63 -25.32
C PRO A 23 17.26 13.87 -24.44
N ASN A 24 16.30 13.81 -23.52
CA ASN A 24 16.05 14.81 -22.48
C ASN A 24 15.44 14.14 -21.25
N TYR A 25 16.16 14.13 -20.16
CA TYR A 25 15.84 13.38 -18.96
C TYR A 25 14.48 13.74 -18.33
N GLY A 26 14.06 15.00 -18.42
CA GLY A 26 12.75 15.43 -17.93
C GLY A 26 11.59 14.85 -18.74
N TRP A 27 11.70 14.85 -20.06
CA TRP A 27 10.72 14.23 -20.95
C TRP A 27 10.71 12.71 -20.80
N ASP A 28 11.87 12.09 -20.58
CA ASP A 28 11.96 10.66 -20.29
C ASP A 28 11.17 10.28 -19.06
N ILE A 29 11.35 11.04 -17.97
CA ILE A 29 10.61 10.80 -16.73
C ILE A 29 9.10 10.96 -16.97
N ILE A 30 8.68 11.95 -17.74
CA ILE A 30 7.25 12.16 -18.05
C ILE A 30 6.69 10.98 -18.84
N LEU A 31 7.33 10.58 -19.95
CA LEU A 31 6.86 9.48 -20.78
C LEU A 31 6.92 8.15 -20.06
N PHE A 32 7.99 7.90 -19.32
CA PHE A 32 8.13 6.74 -18.46
C PHE A 32 7.00 6.66 -17.43
N THR A 33 6.70 7.77 -16.76
CA THR A 33 5.61 7.85 -15.79
C THR A 33 4.25 7.57 -16.42
N LEU A 34 3.98 8.12 -17.59
CA LEU A 34 2.75 7.86 -18.35
C LEU A 34 2.63 6.37 -18.69
N LEU A 35 3.67 5.76 -19.21
CA LEU A 35 3.70 4.35 -19.60
C LEU A 35 3.45 3.43 -18.38
N ILE A 36 4.15 3.67 -17.27
CA ILE A 36 3.97 2.90 -16.03
C ILE A 36 2.53 3.05 -15.49
N ASN A 37 1.96 4.24 -15.54
CA ASN A 37 0.57 4.45 -15.08
C ASN A 37 -0.43 3.75 -16.01
N ILE A 38 -0.19 3.72 -17.34
CA ILE A 38 -1.02 2.95 -18.28
C ILE A 38 -0.99 1.46 -17.94
N VAL A 39 0.20 0.89 -17.73
CA VAL A 39 0.35 -0.52 -17.32
C VAL A 39 -0.36 -0.82 -16.00
N LYS A 40 -0.42 0.14 -15.09
CA LYS A 40 -1.10 0.01 -13.79
C LYS A 40 -2.64 0.11 -13.87
N ILE A 41 -3.24 0.58 -14.98
CA ILE A 41 -4.70 0.80 -15.10
C ILE A 41 -5.53 -0.41 -14.65
N PRO A 42 -5.33 -1.65 -15.16
CA PRO A 42 -6.18 -2.78 -14.78
C PRO A 42 -6.10 -3.09 -13.29
N LEU A 43 -4.92 -2.93 -12.70
CA LEU A 43 -4.69 -3.18 -11.29
C LEU A 43 -5.33 -2.10 -10.41
N GLN A 44 -5.18 -0.83 -10.76
CA GLN A 44 -5.83 0.30 -10.07
C GLN A 44 -7.36 0.22 -10.17
N THR A 45 -7.89 -0.24 -11.31
CA THR A 45 -9.33 -0.50 -11.48
C THR A 45 -9.83 -1.55 -10.49
N SER A 46 -9.13 -2.66 -10.37
CA SER A 46 -9.46 -3.73 -9.41
C SER A 46 -9.40 -3.23 -7.96
N GLN A 47 -8.39 -2.42 -7.63
CA GLN A 47 -8.24 -1.81 -6.31
C GLN A 47 -9.37 -0.83 -6.00
N GLN A 48 -9.75 0.04 -6.94
CA GLN A 48 -10.87 0.98 -6.75
C GLN A 48 -12.20 0.26 -6.52
N LYS A 49 -12.47 -0.82 -7.27
CA LYS A 49 -13.65 -1.68 -7.03
C LYS A 49 -13.64 -2.29 -5.63
N SER A 50 -12.49 -2.79 -5.20
CA SER A 50 -12.34 -3.36 -3.86
C SER A 50 -12.56 -2.31 -2.76
N MET A 51 -12.03 -1.09 -2.93
CA MET A 51 -12.24 0.01 -1.99
C MET A 51 -13.70 0.47 -1.95
N ALA A 52 -14.39 0.55 -3.09
CA ALA A 52 -15.81 0.88 -3.14
C ALA A 52 -16.67 -0.18 -2.42
N LYS A 53 -16.35 -1.48 -2.56
CA LYS A 53 -17.01 -2.54 -1.78
C LYS A 53 -16.74 -2.39 -0.28
N MET A 54 -15.50 -2.06 0.10
CA MET A 54 -15.15 -1.85 1.50
C MET A 54 -15.87 -0.66 2.13
N SER A 55 -16.19 0.38 1.34
CA SER A 55 -16.93 1.54 1.84
C SER A 55 -18.34 1.19 2.34
N ALA A 56 -18.96 0.13 1.82
CA ALA A 56 -20.26 -0.36 2.29
C ALA A 56 -20.23 -0.89 3.74
N PHE A 57 -19.07 -1.36 4.21
CA PHE A 57 -18.90 -1.85 5.58
C PHE A 57 -18.62 -0.74 6.60
N GLN A 58 -18.29 0.48 6.14
CA GLN A 58 -17.93 1.58 7.05
C GLN A 58 -18.99 1.91 8.11
N PRO A 59 -20.31 2.01 7.79
CA PRO A 59 -21.33 2.28 8.80
C PRO A 59 -21.40 1.15 9.86
N MET A 60 -21.23 -0.12 9.47
CA MET A 60 -21.23 -1.26 10.41
C MET A 60 -20.00 -1.23 11.31
N ILE A 61 -18.85 -0.90 10.75
CA ILE A 61 -17.60 -0.76 11.50
C ILE A 61 -17.73 0.37 12.51
N ALA A 62 -18.28 1.52 12.11
CA ALA A 62 -18.52 2.65 13.00
C ALA A 62 -19.49 2.31 14.14
N GLU A 63 -20.55 1.56 13.85
CA GLU A 63 -21.50 1.06 14.85
C GLU A 63 -20.80 0.14 15.86
N ILE A 64 -20.01 -0.82 15.39
CA ILE A 64 -19.24 -1.75 16.24
C ILE A 64 -18.24 -0.97 17.12
N GLN A 65 -17.51 -0.02 16.53
CA GLN A 65 -16.54 0.81 17.23
C GLN A 65 -17.19 1.67 18.31
N THR A 66 -18.33 2.25 18.02
CA THR A 66 -19.08 3.07 18.99
C THR A 66 -19.67 2.22 20.12
N LYS A 67 -20.29 1.08 19.77
CA LYS A 67 -20.96 0.19 20.73
C LYS A 67 -19.99 -0.49 21.68
N TYR A 68 -18.81 -0.82 21.24
CA TYR A 68 -17.81 -1.56 22.02
C TYR A 68 -16.55 -0.74 22.32
N LYS A 69 -16.68 0.60 22.43
CA LYS A 69 -15.57 1.53 22.65
C LYS A 69 -14.71 1.14 23.86
N ASP A 70 -15.35 0.71 24.95
CA ASP A 70 -14.68 0.37 26.21
C ASP A 70 -14.36 -1.13 26.34
N LYS A 71 -14.59 -1.93 25.29
CA LYS A 71 -14.41 -3.40 25.30
C LYS A 71 -13.67 -3.84 24.02
N PRO A 72 -12.34 -3.62 23.94
CA PRO A 72 -11.56 -3.86 22.73
C PRO A 72 -11.63 -5.32 22.24
N GLU A 73 -11.66 -6.30 23.16
CA GLU A 73 -11.79 -7.72 22.80
C GLU A 73 -13.11 -8.03 22.09
N LYS A 74 -14.22 -7.47 22.60
CA LYS A 74 -15.54 -7.65 21.97
C LYS A 74 -15.63 -6.92 20.64
N GLN A 75 -15.03 -5.74 20.54
CA GLN A 75 -14.93 -4.99 19.30
C GLN A 75 -14.21 -5.81 18.23
N GLN A 76 -13.06 -6.40 18.58
CA GLN A 76 -12.28 -7.22 17.66
C GLN A 76 -13.02 -8.50 17.25
N ALA A 77 -13.70 -9.15 18.19
CA ALA A 77 -14.51 -10.34 17.91
C ALA A 77 -15.67 -10.04 16.94
N GLU A 78 -16.38 -8.91 17.10
CA GLU A 78 -17.45 -8.52 16.18
C GLU A 78 -16.92 -8.09 14.79
N LEU A 79 -15.76 -7.43 14.72
CA LEU A 79 -15.10 -7.14 13.44
C LEU A 79 -14.65 -8.44 12.72
N MET A 80 -14.18 -9.43 13.48
CA MET A 80 -13.81 -10.74 12.93
C MET A 80 -15.03 -11.50 12.41
N LYS A 81 -16.20 -11.43 13.09
CA LYS A 81 -17.46 -11.97 12.56
C LYS A 81 -17.88 -11.25 11.27
N LEU A 82 -17.77 -9.93 11.21
CA LEU A 82 -18.04 -9.17 9.99
C LEU A 82 -17.17 -9.64 8.82
N GLN A 83 -15.92 -10.00 9.11
CA GLN A 83 -14.99 -10.55 8.13
C GLN A 83 -15.42 -11.96 7.65
N GLN A 84 -15.80 -12.85 8.58
CA GLN A 84 -16.17 -14.22 8.27
C GLN A 84 -17.52 -14.31 7.56
N ASP A 85 -18.52 -13.57 8.06
CA ASP A 85 -19.90 -13.71 7.58
C ASP A 85 -20.14 -12.94 6.27
N PHE A 86 -19.51 -11.79 6.07
CA PHE A 86 -19.77 -10.89 4.96
C PHE A 86 -18.57 -10.63 4.07
N GLY A 87 -17.41 -11.23 4.35
CA GLY A 87 -16.20 -11.10 3.52
C GLY A 87 -15.54 -9.73 3.61
N TYR A 88 -15.73 -9.01 4.72
CA TYR A 88 -14.97 -7.80 5.01
C TYR A 88 -13.48 -8.12 5.06
N LYS A 89 -12.66 -7.42 4.26
CA LYS A 89 -11.20 -7.60 4.22
C LYS A 89 -10.50 -6.31 4.65
N PRO A 90 -10.07 -6.18 5.91
CA PRO A 90 -9.42 -4.95 6.40
C PRO A 90 -8.13 -4.63 5.63
N THR A 91 -7.43 -5.65 5.14
CA THR A 91 -6.19 -5.50 4.34
C THR A 91 -6.43 -4.99 2.92
N ALA A 92 -7.66 -5.05 2.39
CA ALA A 92 -7.95 -4.56 1.04
C ALA A 92 -7.71 -3.05 0.88
N GLY A 93 -7.80 -2.29 1.97
CA GLY A 93 -7.49 -0.86 1.99
C GLY A 93 -6.00 -0.51 1.93
N CYS A 94 -5.10 -1.39 2.39
CA CYS A 94 -3.65 -1.13 2.38
C CYS A 94 -2.94 -1.75 1.17
N MET A 95 -3.56 -2.69 0.44
CA MET A 95 -2.97 -3.33 -0.73
C MET A 95 -2.54 -2.33 -1.83
N PRO A 96 -3.32 -1.29 -2.15
CA PRO A 96 -2.90 -0.25 -3.10
C PRO A 96 -1.61 0.44 -2.69
N MET A 97 -1.44 0.70 -1.40
CA MET A 97 -0.25 1.32 -0.84
C MET A 97 0.98 0.44 -1.02
N LEU A 98 0.88 -0.84 -0.70
CA LEU A 98 1.99 -1.79 -0.84
C LEU A 98 2.48 -1.89 -2.29
N LEU A 99 1.54 -1.97 -3.25
CA LEU A 99 1.89 -1.99 -4.66
C LEU A 99 2.54 -0.68 -5.11
N ASN A 100 2.02 0.45 -4.65
CA ASN A 100 2.60 1.76 -4.99
C ASN A 100 4.03 1.88 -4.45
N PHE A 101 4.32 1.37 -3.26
CA PHE A 101 5.69 1.29 -2.72
C PHE A 101 6.60 0.41 -3.59
N LEU A 102 6.12 -0.73 -4.06
CA LEU A 102 6.91 -1.60 -4.92
C LEU A 102 7.32 -0.90 -6.22
N VAL A 103 6.36 -0.22 -6.87
CA VAL A 103 6.64 0.58 -8.09
C VAL A 103 7.54 1.76 -7.76
N MET A 104 7.31 2.45 -6.65
CA MET A 104 8.14 3.56 -6.18
C MET A 104 9.62 3.15 -6.05
N PHE A 105 9.90 2.04 -5.39
CA PHE A 105 11.28 1.56 -5.26
C PHE A 105 11.92 1.16 -6.60
N GLY A 106 11.13 0.59 -7.51
CA GLY A 106 11.60 0.31 -8.87
C GLY A 106 11.98 1.60 -9.62
N VAL A 107 11.13 2.62 -9.56
CA VAL A 107 11.39 3.95 -10.17
C VAL A 107 12.59 4.63 -9.52
N ILE A 108 12.67 4.61 -8.18
CA ILE A 108 13.82 5.12 -7.42
C ILE A 108 15.11 4.47 -7.93
N GLY A 109 15.11 3.14 -8.09
CA GLY A 109 16.28 2.40 -8.56
C GLY A 109 16.75 2.84 -9.96
N VAL A 110 15.86 3.25 -10.84
CA VAL A 110 16.22 3.76 -12.18
C VAL A 110 16.67 5.21 -12.12
N VAL A 111 15.90 6.06 -11.45
CA VAL A 111 16.12 7.51 -11.40
C VAL A 111 17.42 7.87 -10.67
N TYR A 112 17.83 7.08 -9.67
CA TYR A 112 19.06 7.35 -8.90
C TYR A 112 20.30 6.65 -9.45
N ASN A 113 20.10 5.58 -10.20
CA ASN A 113 21.22 4.84 -10.80
C ASN A 113 21.12 4.85 -12.33
N PRO A 114 21.02 6.03 -12.97
CA PRO A 114 20.89 6.11 -14.43
C PRO A 114 22.11 5.51 -15.13
N LEU A 115 23.32 5.68 -14.57
CA LEU A 115 24.55 5.15 -15.16
C LEU A 115 24.53 3.62 -15.23
N GLU A 116 24.01 2.95 -14.20
CA GLU A 116 23.89 1.50 -14.16
C GLU A 116 22.68 1.00 -14.95
N ARG A 117 21.51 1.67 -14.82
CA ARG A 117 20.22 1.15 -15.30
C ARG A 117 19.85 1.58 -16.71
N ILE A 118 20.30 2.76 -17.14
CA ILE A 118 20.02 3.31 -18.49
C ILE A 118 21.22 3.07 -19.41
N PHE A 119 22.45 3.33 -18.92
CA PHE A 119 23.67 3.24 -19.72
C PHE A 119 24.46 1.95 -19.50
N HIS A 120 23.97 1.05 -18.64
CA HIS A 120 24.56 -0.26 -18.37
C HIS A 120 26.06 -0.22 -18.01
N ILE A 121 26.50 0.85 -17.34
CA ILE A 121 27.87 0.93 -16.83
C ILE A 121 28.01 -0.12 -15.72
N SER A 122 29.11 -0.87 -15.76
CA SER A 122 29.30 -2.00 -14.85
C SER A 122 29.34 -1.55 -13.38
N ALA A 123 28.77 -2.34 -12.49
CA ALA A 123 28.83 -2.09 -11.05
C ALA A 123 30.25 -1.96 -10.52
N ALA A 124 31.21 -2.69 -11.13
CA ALA A 124 32.63 -2.59 -10.77
C ALA A 124 33.20 -1.21 -11.08
N ALA A 125 32.95 -0.66 -12.29
CA ALA A 125 33.40 0.69 -12.65
C ALA A 125 32.79 1.76 -11.74
N LEU A 126 31.49 1.63 -11.41
CA LEU A 126 30.81 2.56 -10.51
C LEU A 126 31.32 2.47 -9.07
N ALA A 127 31.69 1.27 -8.60
CA ALA A 127 32.31 1.08 -7.30
C ALA A 127 33.71 1.72 -7.24
N SER A 128 34.54 1.48 -8.27
CA SER A 128 35.88 2.11 -8.35
C SER A 128 35.80 3.64 -8.42
N ALA A 129 34.83 4.19 -9.16
CA ALA A 129 34.59 5.65 -9.17
C ALA A 129 34.15 6.16 -7.79
N GLY A 130 33.33 5.40 -7.03
CA GLY A 130 32.97 5.68 -5.66
C GLY A 130 34.18 5.71 -4.71
N GLU A 131 35.09 4.75 -4.85
CA GLU A 131 36.34 4.72 -4.09
C GLU A 131 37.24 5.92 -4.43
N ALA A 132 37.38 6.26 -5.71
CA ALA A 132 38.12 7.44 -6.17
C ALA A 132 37.55 8.74 -5.60
N MET A 133 36.22 8.90 -5.58
CA MET A 133 35.55 10.05 -4.94
C MET A 133 35.84 10.11 -3.43
N THR A 134 35.76 8.97 -2.76
CA THR A 134 36.03 8.88 -1.29
C THR A 134 37.49 9.26 -1.00
N ALA A 135 38.44 8.82 -1.82
CA ALA A 135 39.85 9.17 -1.72
C ALA A 135 40.09 10.67 -1.93
N ALA A 136 39.27 11.31 -2.77
CA ALA A 136 39.27 12.76 -3.01
C ALA A 136 38.52 13.56 -1.90
N GLY A 137 38.00 12.90 -0.86
CA GLY A 137 37.26 13.54 0.23
C GLY A 137 35.81 13.90 -0.12
N ILE A 138 35.27 13.36 -1.21
CA ILE A 138 33.90 13.63 -1.67
C ILE A 138 32.96 12.64 -0.98
N SER A 139 32.05 13.16 -0.15
CA SER A 139 31.02 12.37 0.52
C SER A 139 29.83 12.14 -0.40
N PHE A 140 29.35 10.90 -0.49
CA PHE A 140 28.13 10.55 -1.22
C PHE A 140 27.37 9.43 -0.51
N THR A 141 26.10 9.31 -0.86
CA THR A 141 25.22 8.21 -0.43
C THR A 141 24.92 7.30 -1.62
N ALA A 142 24.33 6.13 -1.38
CA ALA A 142 23.88 5.27 -2.47
C ALA A 142 22.92 5.96 -3.45
N ILE A 143 22.21 7.01 -2.98
CA ILE A 143 21.24 7.79 -3.76
C ILE A 143 21.94 8.84 -4.63
N THR A 144 23.05 9.42 -4.16
CA THR A 144 23.76 10.51 -4.81
C THR A 144 25.01 10.05 -5.55
N ARG A 145 25.30 8.75 -5.53
CA ARG A 145 26.51 8.19 -6.17
C ARG A 145 26.61 8.57 -7.63
N ASP A 146 25.60 8.21 -8.41
CA ASP A 146 25.63 8.42 -9.87
C ASP A 146 25.63 9.91 -10.20
N THR A 147 24.87 10.73 -9.48
CA THR A 147 24.87 12.19 -9.64
C THR A 147 26.25 12.81 -9.36
N ASN A 148 26.92 12.35 -8.30
CA ASN A 148 28.26 12.85 -7.97
C ASN A 148 29.29 12.36 -8.99
N ILE A 149 29.22 11.11 -9.47
CA ILE A 149 30.06 10.60 -10.55
C ILE A 149 29.92 11.48 -11.80
N ILE A 150 28.68 11.80 -12.18
CA ILE A 150 28.42 12.67 -13.34
C ILE A 150 29.07 14.05 -13.15
N ALA A 151 28.89 14.65 -11.97
CA ALA A 151 29.48 15.94 -11.65
C ALA A 151 31.02 15.92 -11.73
N GLU A 152 31.65 14.88 -11.21
CA GLU A 152 33.11 14.71 -11.19
C GLU A 152 33.68 14.43 -12.59
N VAL A 153 32.96 13.65 -13.42
CA VAL A 153 33.33 13.43 -14.81
C VAL A 153 33.28 14.74 -15.59
N VAL A 154 32.24 15.54 -15.41
CA VAL A 154 32.09 16.86 -16.07
C VAL A 154 33.15 17.85 -15.56
N ALA A 155 33.50 17.78 -14.29
CA ALA A 155 34.57 18.59 -13.69
C ALA A 155 35.98 18.18 -14.14
N GLY A 156 36.14 17.04 -14.81
CA GLY A 156 37.43 16.56 -15.28
C GLY A 156 38.30 15.92 -14.22
N ASN A 157 37.73 15.40 -13.14
CA ASN A 157 38.48 14.75 -12.06
C ASN A 157 39.18 13.49 -12.58
N SER A 158 40.52 13.53 -12.70
CA SER A 158 41.33 12.49 -13.28
C SER A 158 41.21 11.13 -12.56
N GLY A 159 41.00 11.14 -11.23
CA GLY A 159 40.81 9.92 -10.43
C GLY A 159 39.52 9.21 -10.82
N VAL A 160 38.43 9.94 -11.04
CA VAL A 160 37.14 9.38 -11.45
C VAL A 160 37.13 9.03 -12.93
N LEU A 161 37.72 9.87 -13.79
CA LEU A 161 37.85 9.61 -15.23
C LEU A 161 38.59 8.30 -15.51
N GLY A 162 39.63 7.97 -14.72
CA GLY A 162 40.40 6.73 -14.87
C GLY A 162 39.59 5.43 -14.66
N CYS A 163 38.41 5.54 -14.10
CA CYS A 163 37.53 4.39 -13.87
C CYS A 163 36.65 4.03 -15.06
N PHE A 164 36.60 4.89 -16.10
CA PHE A 164 35.70 4.77 -17.24
C PHE A 164 36.46 4.75 -18.58
N THR A 165 35.88 4.11 -19.56
CA THR A 165 36.38 4.17 -20.96
C THR A 165 36.05 5.54 -21.55
N ALA A 166 36.79 5.94 -22.61
CA ALA A 166 36.54 7.19 -23.32
C ALA A 166 35.09 7.30 -23.85
N GLN A 167 34.53 6.17 -24.29
CA GLN A 167 33.13 6.13 -24.73
C GLN A 167 32.15 6.35 -23.56
N GLN A 168 32.39 5.75 -22.39
CA GLN A 168 31.55 5.96 -21.19
C GLN A 168 31.63 7.41 -20.72
N ILE A 169 32.82 8.01 -20.73
CA ILE A 169 33.01 9.43 -20.38
C ILE A 169 32.19 10.32 -21.32
N ALA A 170 32.24 10.07 -22.63
CA ALA A 170 31.45 10.80 -23.61
C ALA A 170 29.94 10.68 -23.33
N THR A 171 29.45 9.46 -23.09
CA THR A 171 28.05 9.21 -22.78
C THR A 171 27.62 9.92 -21.50
N ILE A 172 28.42 9.88 -20.41
CA ILE A 172 28.14 10.55 -19.17
C ILE A 172 28.10 12.08 -19.35
N THR A 173 29.03 12.62 -20.13
CA THR A 173 29.08 14.05 -20.42
C THR A 173 27.91 14.51 -21.26
N GLU A 174 27.51 13.77 -22.27
CA GLU A 174 26.32 14.02 -23.08
C GLU A 174 25.06 13.99 -22.21
N PHE A 175 24.92 12.96 -21.38
CA PHE A 175 23.77 12.82 -20.47
C PHE A 175 23.66 14.00 -19.51
N SER A 176 24.77 14.50 -18.99
CA SER A 176 24.80 15.66 -18.09
C SER A 176 24.15 16.91 -18.70
N GLN A 177 24.31 17.11 -20.02
CA GLN A 177 23.71 18.25 -20.74
C GLN A 177 22.18 18.12 -20.84
N HIS A 178 21.65 16.89 -20.85
CA HIS A 178 20.23 16.58 -20.97
C HIS A 178 19.46 16.51 -19.63
N MET A 179 20.16 16.71 -18.50
CA MET A 179 19.55 16.67 -17.15
C MET A 179 18.79 17.94 -16.78
N ASN A 180 19.00 19.01 -17.53
CA ASN A 180 18.34 20.28 -17.27
C ASN A 180 16.95 20.30 -17.93
N PHE A 181 15.92 20.49 -17.12
CA PHE A 181 14.54 20.56 -17.55
C PHE A 181 13.92 21.89 -17.13
N PHE A 182 13.65 22.77 -18.08
CA PHE A 182 13.17 24.14 -17.87
C PHE A 182 14.00 24.94 -16.86
N GLY A 183 15.33 24.83 -16.91
CA GLY A 183 16.23 25.54 -16.00
C GLY A 183 16.43 24.88 -14.65
N ILE A 184 15.82 23.72 -14.42
CA ILE A 184 15.94 22.93 -13.19
C ILE A 184 16.78 21.69 -13.49
N ASP A 185 17.88 21.53 -12.77
CA ASP A 185 18.69 20.30 -12.83
C ASP A 185 18.01 19.21 -12.01
N LEU A 186 17.46 18.21 -12.69
CA LEU A 186 16.66 17.13 -12.08
C LEU A 186 17.47 16.20 -11.18
N THR A 187 18.78 16.23 -11.25
CA THR A 187 19.65 15.39 -10.41
C THR A 187 19.96 16.00 -9.06
N ARG A 188 19.71 17.31 -8.90
CA ARG A 188 19.98 18.02 -7.65
C ARG A 188 19.01 17.63 -6.56
N ILE A 189 19.51 17.54 -5.32
CA ILE A 189 18.67 17.46 -4.13
C ILE A 189 18.26 18.89 -3.75
N PRO A 190 16.96 19.19 -3.66
CA PRO A 190 16.48 20.53 -3.36
C PRO A 190 16.93 20.96 -1.95
N LYS A 191 17.41 22.19 -1.84
CA LYS A 191 17.74 22.81 -0.55
C LYS A 191 16.58 23.72 -0.13
N LEU A 192 16.30 23.76 1.17
CA LEU A 192 15.35 24.73 1.73
C LEU A 192 15.87 26.15 1.47
N GLY A 193 15.16 26.91 0.65
CA GLY A 193 15.50 28.27 0.24
C GLY A 193 14.62 28.77 -0.90
N LEU A 194 14.65 30.05 -1.21
CA LEU A 194 13.95 30.66 -2.34
C LEU A 194 14.73 30.38 -3.63
N SER A 195 14.62 29.17 -4.16
CA SER A 195 15.22 28.75 -5.43
C SER A 195 14.18 28.04 -6.30
N LEU A 196 14.43 27.97 -7.60
CA LEU A 196 13.57 27.22 -8.53
C LEU A 196 13.47 25.73 -8.14
N ASP A 197 14.47 25.19 -7.45
CA ASP A 197 14.51 23.80 -7.03
C ASP A 197 13.37 23.44 -6.05
N ILE A 198 12.79 24.42 -5.33
CA ILE A 198 11.68 24.16 -4.39
C ILE A 198 10.32 24.00 -5.10
N VAL A 199 10.21 24.44 -6.34
CA VAL A 199 8.93 24.44 -7.08
C VAL A 199 8.42 23.03 -7.31
N LEU A 200 9.27 22.10 -7.76
CA LEU A 200 8.88 20.71 -8.01
C LEU A 200 8.47 19.96 -6.73
N PRO A 201 9.21 20.00 -5.62
CA PRO A 201 8.76 19.45 -4.34
C PRO A 201 7.41 19.99 -3.88
N LEU A 202 7.22 21.32 -3.88
CA LEU A 202 5.95 21.90 -3.48
C LEU A 202 4.80 21.47 -4.40
N LEU A 203 5.01 21.48 -5.71
CA LEU A 203 4.02 21.08 -6.68
C LEU A 203 3.66 19.59 -6.51
N SER A 204 4.63 18.74 -6.20
CA SER A 204 4.40 17.30 -5.97
C SER A 204 3.56 17.06 -4.72
N VAL A 205 3.79 17.81 -3.64
CA VAL A 205 2.99 17.71 -2.41
C VAL A 205 1.58 18.25 -2.63
N ILE A 206 1.42 19.40 -3.30
CA ILE A 206 0.11 19.97 -3.61
C ILE A 206 -0.70 19.00 -4.47
N THR A 207 -0.10 18.46 -5.54
CA THR A 207 -0.78 17.48 -6.41
C THR A 207 -1.12 16.20 -5.66
N MET A 208 -0.29 15.75 -4.73
CA MET A 208 -0.55 14.58 -3.89
C MET A 208 -1.72 14.82 -2.93
N PHE A 209 -1.79 15.96 -2.26
CA PHE A 209 -2.92 16.33 -1.42
C PHE A 209 -4.22 16.38 -2.23
N LEU A 210 -4.19 17.03 -3.38
CA LEU A 210 -5.34 17.14 -4.27
C LEU A 210 -5.80 15.78 -4.76
N SER A 211 -4.88 14.94 -5.22
CA SER A 211 -5.13 13.56 -5.66
C SER A 211 -5.73 12.71 -4.55
N THR A 212 -5.17 12.78 -3.33
CA THR A 212 -5.68 12.08 -2.16
C THR A 212 -7.11 12.53 -1.82
N HIS A 213 -7.36 13.82 -1.78
CA HIS A 213 -8.69 14.36 -1.50
C HIS A 213 -9.73 13.92 -2.53
N ILE A 214 -9.39 14.00 -3.82
CA ILE A 214 -10.26 13.58 -4.91
C ILE A 214 -10.53 12.07 -4.85
N SER A 215 -9.51 11.25 -4.58
CA SER A 215 -9.64 9.79 -4.45
C SER A 215 -10.52 9.39 -3.27
N MET A 216 -10.38 10.06 -2.13
CA MET A 216 -11.24 9.84 -0.96
C MET A 216 -12.71 10.16 -1.27
N LYS A 217 -12.96 11.29 -1.92
CA LYS A 217 -14.31 11.69 -2.33
C LYS A 217 -14.89 10.74 -3.39
N ALA A 218 -14.05 10.24 -4.29
CA ALA A 218 -14.46 9.30 -5.33
C ALA A 218 -14.79 7.91 -4.79
N SER A 219 -14.12 7.45 -3.73
CA SER A 219 -14.37 6.13 -3.11
C SER A 219 -15.58 6.10 -2.17
N GLY A 220 -16.19 7.25 -1.89
CA GLY A 220 -17.34 7.34 -0.97
C GLY A 220 -17.00 6.96 0.48
N GLN A 221 -15.73 6.92 0.84
CA GLN A 221 -15.30 6.55 2.20
C GLN A 221 -15.56 7.69 3.18
N GLN A 222 -16.49 7.48 4.10
CA GLN A 222 -16.64 8.33 5.28
C GLN A 222 -15.63 7.91 6.33
N MET A 223 -14.44 8.47 6.25
CA MET A 223 -13.39 8.18 7.23
C MET A 223 -13.63 8.92 8.53
N GLN A 224 -13.61 8.21 9.65
CA GLN A 224 -13.70 8.78 10.99
C GLN A 224 -12.32 8.93 11.64
N GLY A 225 -12.14 10.02 12.38
CA GLY A 225 -11.08 10.24 13.37
C GLY A 225 -9.66 9.87 12.92
N SER A 226 -9.11 8.84 13.53
CA SER A 226 -7.71 8.41 13.36
C SER A 226 -7.35 8.00 11.93
N MET A 227 -8.26 7.36 11.20
CA MET A 227 -8.02 6.94 9.81
C MET A 227 -7.88 8.16 8.87
N LYS A 228 -8.70 9.19 9.08
CA LYS A 228 -8.59 10.46 8.33
C LYS A 228 -7.24 11.14 8.60
N LEU A 229 -6.84 11.19 9.88
CA LEU A 229 -5.54 11.75 10.27
C LEU A 229 -4.39 11.01 9.59
N THR A 230 -4.38 9.67 9.61
CA THR A 230 -3.33 8.85 8.98
C THR A 230 -3.22 9.13 7.48
N MET A 231 -4.34 9.28 6.78
CA MET A 231 -4.33 9.56 5.35
C MET A 231 -3.77 10.95 5.00
N TYR A 232 -3.98 11.96 5.83
CA TYR A 232 -3.39 13.28 5.61
C TYR A 232 -1.96 13.41 6.15
N MET A 233 -1.56 12.57 7.10
CA MET A 233 -0.16 12.50 7.55
C MET A 233 0.77 11.89 6.50
N MET A 234 0.25 11.02 5.63
CA MET A 234 1.05 10.37 4.58
C MET A 234 1.66 11.36 3.58
N PRO A 235 0.93 12.34 3.02
CA PRO A 235 1.51 13.40 2.20
C PRO A 235 2.56 14.25 2.91
N LEU A 236 2.42 14.45 4.22
CA LEU A 236 3.43 15.19 5.02
C LEU A 236 4.74 14.39 5.15
N MET A 237 4.64 13.06 5.38
CA MET A 237 5.81 12.19 5.37
C MET A 237 6.49 12.20 3.98
N TYR A 238 5.68 12.26 2.91
CA TYR A 238 6.19 12.35 1.55
C TYR A 238 6.98 13.64 1.30
N LEU A 239 6.61 14.75 1.93
CA LEU A 239 7.35 16.01 1.85
C LEU A 239 8.83 15.83 2.29
N PHE A 240 9.06 15.05 3.34
CA PHE A 240 10.41 14.72 3.78
C PHE A 240 11.21 14.01 2.69
N PHE A 241 10.59 13.06 1.97
CA PHE A 241 11.25 12.38 0.86
C PHE A 241 11.58 13.33 -0.29
N CYS A 242 10.72 14.30 -0.60
CA CYS A 242 10.98 15.28 -1.65
C CYS A 242 12.24 16.13 -1.41
N PHE A 243 12.63 16.35 -0.15
CA PHE A 243 13.86 17.07 0.22
C PHE A 243 15.07 16.15 0.46
N THR A 244 14.86 14.85 0.48
CA THR A 244 15.94 13.86 0.65
C THR A 244 16.40 13.32 -0.70
N TYR A 245 15.54 13.41 -1.71
CA TYR A 245 15.73 12.80 -3.02
C TYR A 245 15.92 13.86 -4.13
N PRO A 246 16.59 13.50 -5.25
CA PRO A 246 16.73 14.39 -6.41
C PRO A 246 15.40 14.86 -6.99
N LEU A 247 15.40 16.03 -7.63
CA LEU A 247 14.21 16.69 -8.19
C LEU A 247 13.46 15.85 -9.23
N ALA A 248 14.15 14.93 -9.89
CA ALA A 248 13.56 13.92 -10.77
C ALA A 248 12.45 13.10 -10.09
N PHE A 249 12.60 12.80 -8.80
CA PHE A 249 11.59 12.12 -7.99
C PHE A 249 10.32 12.98 -7.84
N SER A 250 10.49 14.25 -7.54
CA SER A 250 9.35 15.17 -7.43
C SER A 250 8.62 15.32 -8.75
N LEU A 251 9.34 15.40 -9.89
CA LEU A 251 8.74 15.43 -11.23
C LEU A 251 7.92 14.18 -11.51
N TYR A 252 8.48 12.99 -11.24
CA TYR A 252 7.77 11.72 -11.39
C TYR A 252 6.43 11.73 -10.61
N TYR A 253 6.44 12.20 -9.36
CA TYR A 253 5.23 12.23 -8.54
C TYR A 253 4.22 13.27 -8.98
N VAL A 254 4.63 14.45 -9.43
CA VAL A 254 3.71 15.44 -10.02
C VAL A 254 2.93 14.81 -11.16
N ILE A 255 3.63 14.21 -12.12
CA ILE A 255 2.99 13.57 -13.28
C ILE A 255 2.13 12.37 -12.86
N SER A 256 2.65 11.51 -11.98
CA SER A 256 1.91 10.34 -11.47
C SER A 256 0.62 10.74 -10.76
N ASN A 257 0.64 11.79 -9.92
CA ASN A 257 -0.54 12.30 -9.21
C ASN A 257 -1.58 12.86 -10.18
N ILE A 258 -1.15 13.61 -11.20
CA ILE A 258 -2.05 14.16 -12.24
C ILE A 258 -2.73 13.01 -12.99
N VAL A 259 -1.96 12.02 -13.46
CA VAL A 259 -2.49 10.86 -14.18
C VAL A 259 -3.43 10.05 -13.32
N MET A 260 -3.06 9.77 -12.06
CA MET A 260 -3.91 9.03 -11.13
C MET A 260 -5.22 9.78 -10.83
N THR A 261 -5.16 11.10 -10.70
CA THR A 261 -6.35 11.94 -10.51
C THR A 261 -7.27 11.88 -11.72
N ALA A 262 -6.73 12.03 -12.93
CA ALA A 262 -7.49 11.92 -14.16
C ALA A 262 -8.12 10.53 -14.29
N GLN A 263 -7.35 9.48 -14.06
CA GLN A 263 -7.83 8.10 -14.08
C GLN A 263 -8.96 7.86 -13.07
N THR A 264 -8.83 8.37 -11.83
CA THR A 264 -9.87 8.24 -10.80
C THR A 264 -11.16 8.91 -11.24
N GLN A 265 -11.10 10.07 -11.89
CA GLN A 265 -12.29 10.77 -12.41
C GLN A 265 -12.94 10.01 -13.57
N VAL A 266 -12.14 9.45 -14.47
CA VAL A 266 -12.65 8.61 -15.57
C VAL A 266 -13.31 7.35 -15.01
N MET A 267 -12.63 6.67 -14.08
CA MET A 267 -13.14 5.44 -13.45
C MET A 267 -14.47 5.68 -12.69
N ARG A 268 -14.63 6.84 -12.05
CA ARG A 268 -15.87 7.22 -11.36
C ARG A 268 -17.08 7.26 -12.29
N LYS A 269 -16.90 7.59 -13.58
CA LYS A 269 -17.99 7.56 -14.57
C LYS A 269 -18.45 6.13 -14.92
N PHE A 270 -17.52 5.16 -14.87
CA PHE A 270 -17.82 3.75 -15.19
C PHE A 270 -18.22 2.94 -13.97
N TYR A 271 -17.68 3.27 -12.80
CA TYR A 271 -17.91 2.57 -11.53
C TYR A 271 -18.43 3.55 -10.49
N ASP A 272 -19.77 3.63 -10.38
CA ASP A 272 -20.43 4.45 -9.37
C ASP A 272 -20.29 3.80 -7.98
N PRO A 273 -19.55 4.41 -7.04
CA PRO A 273 -19.35 3.85 -5.70
C PRO A 273 -20.67 3.70 -4.92
N GLU A 274 -21.67 4.58 -5.17
CA GLU A 274 -22.95 4.51 -4.48
C GLU A 274 -23.76 3.30 -4.93
N LYS A 275 -23.75 2.99 -6.24
CA LYS A 275 -24.40 1.78 -6.75
C LYS A 275 -23.77 0.53 -6.17
N MET A 276 -22.43 0.45 -6.20
CA MET A 276 -21.70 -0.69 -5.62
C MET A 276 -21.96 -0.83 -4.12
N ARG A 277 -22.05 0.26 -3.39
CA ARG A 277 -22.41 0.25 -1.96
C ARG A 277 -23.80 -0.31 -1.73
N LYS A 278 -24.80 0.16 -2.49
CA LYS A 278 -26.19 -0.34 -2.41
C LYS A 278 -26.30 -1.83 -2.74
N GLU A 279 -25.55 -2.31 -3.73
CA GLU A 279 -25.51 -3.73 -4.08
C GLU A 279 -24.95 -4.57 -2.93
N VAL A 280 -23.85 -4.14 -2.32
CA VAL A 280 -23.26 -4.85 -1.15
C VAL A 280 -24.18 -4.77 0.07
N GLU A 281 -24.81 -3.63 0.34
CA GLU A 281 -25.79 -3.48 1.43
C GLU A 281 -26.99 -4.41 1.22
N ALA A 282 -27.48 -4.52 -0.03
CA ALA A 282 -28.57 -5.43 -0.39
C ALA A 282 -28.15 -6.93 -0.21
N GLU A 283 -26.93 -7.27 -0.61
CA GLU A 283 -26.38 -8.63 -0.41
C GLU A 283 -26.27 -8.97 1.08
N ILE A 284 -25.76 -8.06 1.90
CA ILE A 284 -25.66 -8.20 3.35
C ILE A 284 -27.06 -8.38 3.97
N ALA A 285 -28.02 -7.55 3.55
CA ALA A 285 -29.40 -7.63 4.04
C ALA A 285 -30.06 -8.98 3.64
N ALA A 286 -29.80 -9.47 2.42
CA ALA A 286 -30.28 -10.77 1.96
C ALA A 286 -29.68 -11.92 2.77
N LYS A 287 -28.37 -11.92 3.01
CA LYS A 287 -27.70 -12.94 3.86
C LYS A 287 -28.24 -12.95 5.28
N ARG A 288 -28.39 -11.77 5.91
CA ARG A 288 -28.99 -11.66 7.24
C ARG A 288 -30.43 -12.21 7.29
N LYS A 289 -31.21 -12.00 6.22
CA LYS A 289 -32.56 -12.60 6.13
C LYS A 289 -32.51 -14.11 5.96
N GLN A 290 -31.59 -14.65 5.18
CA GLN A 290 -31.40 -16.08 5.01
C GLN A 290 -30.96 -16.76 6.31
N GLU A 291 -30.01 -16.18 7.04
CA GLU A 291 -29.58 -16.68 8.35
C GLU A 291 -30.73 -16.71 9.35
N LYS A 292 -31.51 -15.62 9.42
CA LYS A 292 -32.71 -15.59 10.27
C LYS A 292 -33.76 -16.62 9.86
N ARG A 293 -33.87 -16.97 8.56
CA ARG A 293 -34.76 -18.02 8.05
C ARG A 293 -34.18 -19.41 8.28
N GLY A 294 -32.87 -19.61 8.06
CA GLY A 294 -32.19 -20.88 8.28
C GLY A 294 -32.20 -21.34 9.73
N VAL A 295 -32.09 -20.38 10.68
CA VAL A 295 -32.23 -20.66 12.12
C VAL A 295 -33.66 -21.04 12.51
N LYS A 296 -34.68 -20.66 11.71
CA LYS A 296 -36.06 -21.06 11.98
C LYS A 296 -36.43 -22.47 11.55
N ASN A 297 -35.69 -23.11 10.63
CA ASN A 297 -36.07 -24.38 9.98
C ASN A 297 -34.91 -25.38 9.92
N THR A 298 -34.11 -25.53 10.97
CA THR A 298 -33.13 -26.62 10.98
C THR A 298 -33.81 -27.92 11.40
N THR A 299 -34.02 -28.80 10.43
CA THR A 299 -34.50 -30.16 10.66
C THR A 299 -33.32 -31.02 11.10
N ILE A 300 -33.40 -31.65 12.25
CA ILE A 300 -32.43 -32.66 12.71
C ILE A 300 -33.11 -34.00 12.82
N THR A 301 -32.40 -35.03 12.38
CA THR A 301 -32.83 -36.43 12.54
C THR A 301 -32.49 -36.84 13.97
N VAL A 302 -33.50 -37.12 14.76
CA VAL A 302 -33.35 -37.64 16.13
C VAL A 302 -33.78 -39.07 16.14
N THR A 303 -32.90 -39.98 16.54
CA THR A 303 -33.23 -41.37 16.74
C THR A 303 -33.88 -41.54 18.12
N ASP A 304 -35.09 -42.02 18.16
CA ASP A 304 -35.82 -42.30 19.42
C ASP A 304 -35.12 -43.46 20.15
N PRO A 305 -34.62 -43.26 21.37
CA PRO A 305 -33.87 -44.26 22.11
C PRO A 305 -34.74 -45.49 22.51
N LYS A 306 -36.08 -45.37 22.46
CA LYS A 306 -37.01 -46.47 22.77
C LYS A 306 -37.43 -47.29 21.58
N THR A 307 -37.48 -46.70 20.40
CA THR A 307 -38.05 -47.38 19.21
C THR A 307 -37.01 -47.57 18.07
N GLY A 308 -35.80 -46.96 18.18
CA GLY A 308 -34.76 -47.06 17.17
C GLY A 308 -35.10 -46.39 15.82
N LYS A 309 -36.25 -45.72 15.72
CA LYS A 309 -36.69 -45.04 14.49
C LYS A 309 -36.20 -43.63 14.44
N SER A 310 -35.67 -43.24 13.31
CA SER A 310 -35.25 -41.86 13.04
C SER A 310 -36.46 -40.99 12.70
N VAL A 311 -36.70 -39.98 13.51
CA VAL A 311 -37.78 -38.99 13.30
C VAL A 311 -37.15 -37.61 13.02
N GLU A 312 -37.56 -36.99 11.92
CA GLU A 312 -37.19 -35.62 11.62
C GLU A 312 -37.98 -34.66 12.51
N LYS A 313 -37.27 -33.90 13.34
CA LYS A 313 -37.86 -32.88 14.21
C LYS A 313 -37.38 -31.49 13.88
N ASN A 314 -38.29 -30.59 13.55
CA ASN A 314 -37.99 -29.16 13.41
C ASN A 314 -37.76 -28.52 14.77
N LEU A 315 -36.55 -28.08 15.05
CA LEU A 315 -36.20 -27.42 16.31
C LEU A 315 -36.22 -25.92 16.15
N SER A 316 -36.75 -25.24 17.14
CA SER A 316 -36.64 -23.78 17.25
C SER A 316 -35.18 -23.34 17.51
N ALA A 317 -34.84 -22.11 17.16
CA ALA A 317 -33.51 -21.53 17.43
C ALA A 317 -33.13 -21.59 18.92
N SER A 318 -34.11 -21.48 19.82
CA SER A 318 -33.94 -21.58 21.28
C SER A 318 -33.55 -23.00 21.72
N GLU A 319 -34.20 -24.01 21.16
CA GLU A 319 -33.91 -25.42 21.45
C GLU A 319 -32.55 -25.87 20.88
N MET A 320 -32.18 -25.38 19.70
CA MET A 320 -30.84 -25.59 19.12
C MET A 320 -29.74 -25.00 19.98
N ASN A 321 -29.91 -23.77 20.47
CA ASN A 321 -28.95 -23.14 21.36
C ASN A 321 -28.85 -23.88 22.70
N LYS A 322 -29.99 -24.35 23.27
CA LYS A 322 -30.00 -25.14 24.47
C LYS A 322 -29.21 -26.45 24.31
N ARG A 323 -29.40 -27.17 23.21
CA ARG A 323 -28.64 -28.40 22.91
C ARG A 323 -27.16 -28.15 22.67
N ARG A 324 -26.79 -27.08 21.97
CA ARG A 324 -25.39 -26.70 21.81
C ARG A 324 -24.72 -26.39 23.15
N LEU A 325 -25.44 -25.75 24.02
CA LEU A 325 -24.95 -25.42 25.39
C LEU A 325 -24.83 -26.69 26.24
N GLU A 326 -25.77 -27.62 26.14
CA GLU A 326 -25.71 -28.92 26.81
C GLU A 326 -24.55 -29.78 26.31
N TYR A 327 -24.34 -29.82 24.97
CA TYR A 327 -23.21 -30.53 24.37
C TYR A 327 -21.86 -29.92 24.75
N ALA A 328 -21.76 -28.59 24.76
CA ALA A 328 -20.55 -27.88 25.23
C ALA A 328 -20.27 -28.20 26.71
N ARG A 329 -21.31 -28.22 27.58
CA ARG A 329 -21.17 -28.59 29.00
C ARG A 329 -20.73 -30.05 29.18
N GLN A 330 -21.22 -30.97 28.33
CA GLN A 330 -20.80 -32.38 28.37
C GLN A 330 -19.34 -32.53 27.94
N LEU A 331 -18.90 -31.83 26.89
CA LEU A 331 -17.51 -31.80 26.45
C LEU A 331 -16.59 -31.18 27.53
N ASP A 332 -17.02 -30.13 28.20
CA ASP A 332 -16.27 -29.53 29.30
C ASP A 332 -16.20 -30.46 30.49
N ALA A 333 -17.32 -31.12 30.86
CA ALA A 333 -17.37 -32.11 31.95
C ALA A 333 -16.48 -33.34 31.64
N GLU A 334 -16.37 -33.73 30.40
CA GLU A 334 -15.50 -34.84 29.98
C GLU A 334 -14.01 -34.42 29.93
N ARG A 335 -13.71 -33.19 29.52
CA ARG A 335 -12.36 -32.63 29.44
C ARG A 335 -11.77 -32.36 30.83
N TYR A 336 -12.57 -31.96 31.79
CA TYR A 336 -12.17 -31.61 33.15
C TYR A 336 -12.54 -32.67 34.18
N LYS A 337 -12.79 -33.91 33.74
CA LYS A 337 -13.23 -35.02 34.60
C LYS A 337 -12.19 -35.36 35.67
N ASP A 338 -10.91 -35.08 35.39
CA ASP A 338 -9.78 -35.34 36.30
C ASP A 338 -9.30 -34.09 37.08
N GLU A 339 -9.86 -32.92 36.81
CA GLU A 339 -9.56 -31.71 37.59
C GLU A 339 -10.47 -31.59 38.79
N ARG A 340 -9.91 -31.67 39.99
CA ARG A 340 -10.61 -31.33 41.23
C ARG A 340 -10.91 -29.82 41.23
N THR A 341 -12.12 -29.44 40.88
CA THR A 341 -12.60 -28.08 41.10
C THR A 341 -12.74 -27.81 42.60
N VAL A 342 -11.83 -27.04 43.16
CA VAL A 342 -11.91 -26.54 44.53
C VAL A 342 -12.97 -25.45 44.54
N PRO A 343 -14.05 -25.56 45.35
CA PRO A 343 -15.05 -24.50 45.40
C PRO A 343 -14.44 -23.20 45.93
N LEU A 344 -14.86 -22.06 45.34
CA LEU A 344 -14.40 -20.70 45.69
C LEU A 344 -14.39 -20.43 47.23
N SER A 345 -15.27 -21.11 47.99
CA SER A 345 -15.32 -21.03 49.45
C SER A 345 -14.13 -21.69 50.19
N GLU A 346 -13.35 -22.52 49.50
CA GLU A 346 -12.13 -23.11 50.05
C GLU A 346 -10.87 -22.32 49.70
N LEU A 347 -10.87 -21.59 48.56
CA LEU A 347 -9.78 -20.69 48.17
C LEU A 347 -9.68 -19.48 49.13
N ASP A 348 -10.80 -18.94 49.58
CA ASP A 348 -10.83 -17.84 50.56
C ASP A 348 -10.30 -18.21 51.97
N LYS A 349 -10.11 -19.50 52.25
CA LYS A 349 -9.54 -19.98 53.53
C LYS A 349 -8.01 -20.17 53.46
N GLN A 350 -7.42 -20.34 52.27
CA GLN A 350 -5.99 -20.48 52.12
C GLN A 350 -5.24 -19.15 52.11
N ASP A 351 -5.89 -18.04 51.72
CA ASP A 351 -5.29 -16.69 51.75
C ASP A 351 -5.32 -16.02 53.13
N LYS A 352 -5.81 -16.71 54.16
CA LYS A 352 -5.89 -16.19 55.56
C LYS A 352 -5.04 -16.95 56.58
N GLN A 353 -4.13 -17.82 56.14
CA GLN A 353 -3.03 -18.38 56.94
C GLN A 353 -1.69 -17.87 56.40
#